data_aef12d4f65f2cda8057d8bc0a062b93d
#
_entry.id   aef12d4f65f2cda8057d8bc0a062b93d
#
_cell.length_a   1.000
_cell.length_b   1.000
_cell.length_c   1.000
_cell.angle_alpha   90.00
_cell.angle_beta   90.00
_cell.angle_gamma   90.00
#
_symmetry.space_group_name_H-M   'P 1'
#
loop_
_entity.id
_entity.type
_entity.pdbx_description
1 polymer ?
#
loop_
_entity_poly.entity_id
_entity_poly.type
_entity_poly.pdbx_seq_one_letter_code
_entity_poly.pdbx_strand_id
1 'polypeptide(L)'
;MGRVSGEQIDTGVVVVGAGLAGLSAASELVDAGVEVEVLEARDRVGGRTWNTEIGGQANELGGQWVGPYQEAVLETLEKLGLETFPSYRIGSHVYIDPEGTAHRFEGEDFPFPEESARAYEAALARLDELAGQMDPEAPWDHPDAVALDSVTFESWLEAEVADDMARDMLRSMLAGGFIAKPAQSFSVLQGLWMIAGAGGTYELFEPEQCLASRVVGGSQAISNGLAGRLGDRVRLNTPVSAIEWSDGGVVAQAPGLSVRSGQAVVAVPPNMTNAIRFEPGLPGWRQRLAQDLSQGSIIKVLAVYDEPFWRADGLSGQGFGPYQLVRELYDNSPPSGQPGVLVTFLAGEAAETAARMDPVDRRAAVLEGMARYLGGEALNPEEYIEVDWSSQEWTRGAYGTSYGTGGLTRFRDDLRRPVGP
;
A
#
# COMPACT_ATOMS: atom_id res chain seq x y z
N MET A 1 0.37 30.23 -29.84
CA MET A 1 0.97 28.95 -29.50
C MET A 1 0.67 28.00 -30.64
N GLY A 2 1.71 27.51 -31.35
CA GLY A 2 1.53 26.62 -32.49
C GLY A 2 1.02 25.27 -32.03
N ARG A 3 -0.02 24.75 -32.69
CA ARG A 3 -0.45 23.36 -32.53
C ARG A 3 0.73 22.46 -32.92
N VAL A 4 1.33 21.77 -31.96
CA VAL A 4 2.19 20.62 -32.26
C VAL A 4 1.25 19.60 -32.90
N SER A 5 1.50 19.22 -34.16
CA SER A 5 0.75 18.16 -34.84
C SER A 5 1.14 16.83 -34.20
N GLY A 6 0.43 16.43 -33.16
CA GLY A 6 0.56 15.15 -32.52
C GLY A 6 -0.37 14.11 -33.14
N GLU A 7 -0.15 12.84 -32.80
CA GLU A 7 -1.06 11.73 -33.07
C GLU A 7 -2.44 12.03 -32.45
N GLN A 8 -3.52 11.74 -33.17
CA GLN A 8 -4.88 11.82 -32.66
C GLN A 8 -5.53 10.45 -32.75
N ILE A 9 -6.13 10.01 -31.61
CA ILE A 9 -6.84 8.75 -31.50
C ILE A 9 -8.26 9.02 -31.06
N ASP A 10 -9.21 8.30 -31.66
CA ASP A 10 -10.61 8.25 -31.21
C ASP A 10 -10.87 6.86 -30.60
N THR A 11 -11.50 6.80 -29.41
CA THR A 11 -11.84 5.56 -28.70
C THR A 11 -13.15 5.72 -27.93
N GLY A 12 -13.71 4.63 -27.42
CA GLY A 12 -14.91 4.68 -26.56
C GLY A 12 -14.61 5.25 -25.18
N VAL A 13 -13.56 4.73 -24.53
CA VAL A 13 -13.13 5.15 -23.19
C VAL A 13 -11.60 5.32 -23.16
N VAL A 14 -11.11 6.43 -22.58
CA VAL A 14 -9.70 6.60 -22.24
C VAL A 14 -9.49 6.29 -20.75
N VAL A 15 -8.51 5.43 -20.45
CA VAL A 15 -8.10 5.10 -19.08
C VAL A 15 -6.76 5.76 -18.79
N VAL A 16 -6.69 6.56 -17.74
CA VAL A 16 -5.48 7.28 -17.32
C VAL A 16 -4.85 6.57 -16.12
N GLY A 17 -3.72 5.91 -16.37
CA GLY A 17 -2.97 5.10 -15.43
C GLY A 17 -3.12 3.60 -15.68
N ALA A 18 -2.00 2.90 -15.86
CA ALA A 18 -1.91 1.44 -16.03
C ALA A 18 -1.46 0.73 -14.72
N GLY A 19 -1.97 1.19 -13.58
CA GLY A 19 -1.96 0.42 -12.33
C GLY A 19 -3.02 -0.69 -12.36
N LEU A 20 -3.09 -1.53 -11.33
CA LEU A 20 -4.07 -2.62 -11.25
C LEU A 20 -5.50 -2.14 -11.52
N ALA A 21 -5.93 -1.04 -10.90
CA ALA A 21 -7.29 -0.50 -11.07
C ALA A 21 -7.59 -0.11 -12.54
N GLY A 22 -6.66 0.61 -13.19
CA GLY A 22 -6.85 1.04 -14.58
C GLY A 22 -6.82 -0.13 -15.56
N LEU A 23 -5.91 -1.08 -15.38
CA LEU A 23 -5.82 -2.27 -16.22
C LEU A 23 -7.02 -3.20 -16.05
N SER A 24 -7.52 -3.37 -14.81
CA SER A 24 -8.74 -4.15 -14.55
C SER A 24 -9.96 -3.49 -15.19
N ALA A 25 -10.14 -2.17 -15.01
CA ALA A 25 -11.21 -1.43 -15.67
C ALA A 25 -11.15 -1.55 -17.20
N ALA A 26 -9.95 -1.38 -17.79
CA ALA A 26 -9.75 -1.52 -19.24
C ALA A 26 -10.06 -2.94 -19.72
N SER A 27 -9.66 -3.98 -18.96
CA SER A 27 -9.94 -5.37 -19.30
C SER A 27 -11.44 -5.67 -19.31
N GLU A 28 -12.17 -5.25 -18.28
CA GLU A 28 -13.63 -5.42 -18.20
C GLU A 28 -14.37 -4.65 -19.32
N LEU A 29 -13.93 -3.45 -19.65
CA LEU A 29 -14.49 -2.67 -20.75
C LEU A 29 -14.27 -3.36 -22.11
N VAL A 30 -13.08 -3.88 -22.37
CA VAL A 30 -12.77 -4.63 -23.59
C VAL A 30 -13.57 -5.92 -23.66
N ASP A 31 -13.71 -6.66 -22.57
CA ASP A 31 -14.52 -7.87 -22.49
C ASP A 31 -16.02 -7.56 -22.74
N ALA A 32 -16.48 -6.33 -22.41
CA ALA A 32 -17.81 -5.81 -22.75
C ALA A 32 -17.94 -5.25 -24.20
N GLY A 33 -16.88 -5.33 -25.00
CA GLY A 33 -16.88 -4.86 -26.40
C GLY A 33 -16.67 -3.35 -26.57
N VAL A 34 -16.18 -2.65 -25.53
CA VAL A 34 -15.87 -1.21 -25.60
C VAL A 34 -14.45 -1.01 -26.13
N GLU A 35 -14.28 -0.06 -27.05
CA GLU A 35 -12.94 0.37 -27.46
C GLU A 35 -12.28 1.19 -26.36
N VAL A 36 -11.04 0.82 -25.98
CA VAL A 36 -10.31 1.43 -24.87
C VAL A 36 -8.90 1.80 -25.28
N GLU A 37 -8.42 2.92 -24.78
CA GLU A 37 -7.03 3.34 -24.83
C GLU A 37 -6.55 3.61 -23.39
N VAL A 38 -5.41 3.02 -22.99
CA VAL A 38 -4.81 3.16 -21.65
C VAL A 38 -3.52 3.96 -21.74
N LEU A 39 -3.43 5.08 -21.02
CA LEU A 39 -2.28 5.98 -21.02
C LEU A 39 -1.53 5.87 -19.68
N GLU A 40 -0.29 5.40 -19.71
CA GLU A 40 0.57 5.25 -18.54
C GLU A 40 1.76 6.21 -18.62
N ALA A 41 1.99 6.92 -17.54
CA ALA A 41 3.06 7.91 -17.45
C ALA A 41 4.46 7.28 -17.41
N ARG A 42 4.59 6.10 -16.80
CA ARG A 42 5.85 5.36 -16.66
C ARG A 42 6.19 4.55 -17.91
N ASP A 43 7.41 4.06 -17.92
CA ASP A 43 7.92 3.05 -18.86
C ASP A 43 7.47 1.61 -18.53
N ARG A 44 6.64 1.44 -17.51
CA ARG A 44 6.13 0.16 -17.01
C ARG A 44 4.68 0.25 -16.52
N VAL A 45 3.98 -0.86 -16.53
CA VAL A 45 2.67 -1.01 -15.89
C VAL A 45 2.82 -1.37 -14.41
N GLY A 46 1.71 -1.39 -13.67
CA GLY A 46 1.62 -1.88 -12.29
C GLY A 46 1.49 -0.80 -11.24
N GLY A 47 1.88 0.44 -11.54
CA GLY A 47 1.76 1.54 -10.56
C GLY A 47 2.54 1.25 -9.28
N ARG A 48 1.82 0.93 -8.18
CA ARG A 48 2.38 0.58 -6.85
C ARG A 48 2.77 -0.89 -6.70
N THR A 49 2.51 -1.77 -7.67
CA THR A 49 3.18 -3.06 -7.82
C THR A 49 4.36 -2.88 -8.75
N TRP A 50 5.54 -3.25 -8.28
CA TRP A 50 6.79 -3.08 -9.02
C TRP A 50 7.75 -4.19 -8.60
N ASN A 51 8.26 -4.93 -9.58
CA ASN A 51 9.24 -5.99 -9.36
C ASN A 51 10.66 -5.54 -9.71
N THR A 52 11.63 -6.16 -9.07
CA THR A 52 13.04 -6.23 -9.47
C THR A 52 13.45 -7.68 -9.59
N GLU A 53 14.60 -7.94 -10.16
CA GLU A 53 15.18 -9.28 -10.24
C GLU A 53 16.36 -9.39 -9.28
N ILE A 54 16.35 -10.41 -8.43
CA ILE A 54 17.42 -10.73 -7.47
C ILE A 54 17.73 -12.23 -7.63
N GLY A 55 18.98 -12.55 -7.98
CA GLY A 55 19.39 -13.94 -8.18
C GLY A 55 18.55 -14.70 -9.22
N GLY A 56 18.09 -14.03 -10.27
CA GLY A 56 17.21 -14.61 -11.30
C GLY A 56 15.76 -14.82 -10.85
N GLN A 57 15.36 -14.30 -9.68
CA GLN A 57 14.03 -14.42 -9.12
C GLN A 57 13.37 -13.03 -9.00
N ALA A 58 12.06 -12.97 -9.24
CA ALA A 58 11.31 -11.74 -9.03
C ALA A 58 11.19 -11.42 -7.55
N ASN A 59 11.48 -10.18 -7.19
CA ASN A 59 11.25 -9.60 -5.87
C ASN A 59 10.51 -8.28 -6.00
N GLU A 60 9.65 -7.98 -5.05
CA GLU A 60 8.77 -6.84 -5.11
C GLU A 60 9.37 -5.61 -4.42
N LEU A 61 9.50 -4.52 -5.15
CA LEU A 61 9.79 -3.18 -4.63
C LEU A 61 8.53 -2.45 -4.16
N GLY A 62 7.36 -2.95 -4.55
CA GLY A 62 6.04 -2.43 -4.19
C GLY A 62 5.21 -3.41 -3.35
N GLY A 63 3.88 -3.38 -3.51
CA GLY A 63 2.96 -4.34 -2.89
C GLY A 63 3.27 -5.77 -3.31
N GLN A 64 3.14 -6.73 -2.41
CA GLN A 64 3.62 -8.09 -2.65
C GLN A 64 2.69 -9.19 -2.15
N TRP A 65 2.04 -9.04 -1.02
CA TRP A 65 1.27 -10.11 -0.40
C TRP A 65 -0.16 -10.22 -0.90
N VAL A 66 -0.68 -11.42 -0.84
CA VAL A 66 -2.06 -11.77 -1.15
C VAL A 66 -2.64 -12.54 0.03
N GLY A 67 -3.70 -12.00 0.61
CA GLY A 67 -4.48 -12.64 1.68
C GLY A 67 -5.60 -13.52 1.14
N PRO A 68 -6.06 -14.53 1.91
CA PRO A 68 -7.12 -15.47 1.49
C PRO A 68 -8.49 -14.80 1.31
N TYR A 69 -8.70 -13.62 1.91
CA TYR A 69 -9.94 -12.84 1.82
C TYR A 69 -9.97 -11.86 0.66
N GLN A 70 -8.91 -11.76 -0.13
CA GLN A 70 -8.80 -10.83 -1.26
C GLN A 70 -9.36 -11.46 -2.54
N GLU A 71 -10.65 -11.74 -2.57
CA GLU A 71 -11.34 -12.48 -3.63
C GLU A 71 -11.06 -11.93 -5.03
N ALA A 72 -11.16 -10.61 -5.24
CA ALA A 72 -10.92 -10.00 -6.55
C ALA A 72 -9.48 -10.20 -7.08
N VAL A 73 -8.50 -10.24 -6.17
CA VAL A 73 -7.10 -10.55 -6.54
C VAL A 73 -6.98 -12.01 -6.92
N LEU A 74 -7.54 -12.91 -6.11
CA LEU A 74 -7.50 -14.37 -6.35
C LEU A 74 -8.18 -14.74 -7.67
N GLU A 75 -9.36 -14.19 -7.96
CA GLU A 75 -10.04 -14.37 -9.25
C GLU A 75 -9.21 -13.84 -10.43
N THR A 76 -8.52 -12.72 -10.24
CA THR A 76 -7.65 -12.16 -11.29
C THR A 76 -6.44 -13.05 -11.54
N LEU A 77 -5.83 -13.60 -10.48
CA LEU A 77 -4.74 -14.56 -10.59
C LEU A 77 -5.19 -15.82 -11.37
N GLU A 78 -6.36 -16.36 -11.03
CA GLU A 78 -6.94 -17.50 -11.74
C GLU A 78 -7.18 -17.21 -13.23
N LYS A 79 -7.82 -16.08 -13.55
CA LYS A 79 -8.07 -15.62 -14.94
C LYS A 79 -6.77 -15.47 -15.75
N LEU A 80 -5.66 -15.14 -15.10
CA LEU A 80 -4.35 -14.97 -15.72
C LEU A 80 -3.48 -16.24 -15.70
N GLY A 81 -3.92 -17.31 -15.02
CA GLY A 81 -3.14 -18.52 -14.84
C GLY A 81 -1.88 -18.32 -13.98
N LEU A 82 -1.93 -17.37 -13.04
CA LEU A 82 -0.84 -17.06 -12.12
C LEU A 82 -1.02 -17.83 -10.81
N GLU A 83 0.08 -18.30 -10.27
CA GLU A 83 0.12 -19.07 -9.02
C GLU A 83 0.66 -18.22 -7.87
N THR A 84 0.35 -18.63 -6.63
CA THR A 84 0.93 -18.09 -5.42
C THR A 84 1.75 -19.13 -4.68
N PHE A 85 2.62 -18.67 -3.80
CA PHE A 85 3.35 -19.52 -2.85
C PHE A 85 3.26 -18.92 -1.44
N PRO A 86 3.26 -19.73 -0.37
CA PRO A 86 3.14 -19.25 0.99
C PRO A 86 4.37 -18.44 1.41
N SER A 87 4.15 -17.40 2.18
CA SER A 87 5.23 -16.67 2.87
C SER A 87 5.93 -17.59 3.86
N TYR A 88 7.27 -17.51 3.95
CA TYR A 88 8.03 -18.32 4.90
C TYR A 88 7.85 -17.80 6.33
N ARG A 89 7.54 -18.71 7.28
CA ARG A 89 7.29 -18.39 8.69
C ARG A 89 7.73 -19.47 9.68
N ILE A 90 8.51 -20.44 9.20
CA ILE A 90 8.93 -21.58 10.04
C ILE A 90 10.03 -21.10 11.00
N GLY A 91 9.85 -21.38 12.29
CA GLY A 91 10.79 -21.00 13.35
C GLY A 91 10.24 -19.91 14.26
N SER A 92 11.04 -19.51 15.23
CA SER A 92 10.65 -18.46 16.20
C SER A 92 10.69 -17.07 15.56
N HIS A 93 9.74 -16.24 15.96
CA HIS A 93 9.72 -14.80 15.69
C HIS A 93 10.53 -14.05 16.73
N VAL A 94 10.83 -12.77 16.49
CA VAL A 94 11.56 -11.94 17.45
C VAL A 94 10.77 -10.67 17.75
N TYR A 95 10.51 -10.42 19.02
CA TYR A 95 9.98 -9.16 19.54
C TYR A 95 11.08 -8.39 20.25
N ILE A 96 11.19 -7.08 20.00
CA ILE A 96 12.10 -6.20 20.72
C ILE A 96 11.29 -5.28 21.61
N ASP A 97 11.54 -5.38 22.92
CA ASP A 97 10.84 -4.64 23.97
C ASP A 97 11.30 -3.17 24.08
N PRO A 98 10.65 -2.34 24.93
CA PRO A 98 11.05 -0.94 25.14
C PRO A 98 12.49 -0.75 25.61
N GLU A 99 13.05 -1.72 26.34
CA GLU A 99 14.42 -1.72 26.85
C GLU A 99 15.42 -2.11 25.76
N GLY A 100 14.94 -2.55 24.58
CA GLY A 100 15.77 -3.00 23.47
C GLY A 100 16.21 -4.46 23.55
N THR A 101 15.59 -5.25 24.44
CA THR A 101 15.86 -6.68 24.58
C THR A 101 15.08 -7.47 23.54
N ALA A 102 15.76 -8.41 22.85
CA ALA A 102 15.14 -9.29 21.88
C ALA A 102 14.59 -10.55 22.58
N HIS A 103 13.31 -10.83 22.37
CA HIS A 103 12.59 -12.00 22.88
C HIS A 103 12.16 -12.89 21.72
N ARG A 104 12.55 -14.17 21.75
CA ARG A 104 12.05 -15.17 20.79
C ARG A 104 10.67 -15.65 21.26
N PHE A 105 9.75 -15.80 20.33
CA PHE A 105 8.42 -16.34 20.58
C PHE A 105 7.93 -17.18 19.40
N GLU A 106 6.93 -18.01 19.66
CA GLU A 106 6.26 -18.85 18.67
C GLU A 106 4.75 -18.58 18.73
N GLY A 107 4.07 -18.78 17.60
CA GLY A 107 2.64 -18.50 17.51
C GLY A 107 2.36 -17.01 17.27
N GLU A 108 1.13 -16.60 17.57
CA GLU A 108 0.58 -15.29 17.22
C GLU A 108 0.71 -14.26 18.36
N ASP A 109 0.85 -14.75 19.61
CA ASP A 109 0.86 -13.91 20.81
C ASP A 109 2.24 -13.30 21.04
N PHE A 110 2.29 -11.97 21.11
CA PHE A 110 3.51 -11.27 21.52
C PHE A 110 3.90 -11.62 22.95
N PRO A 111 5.21 -11.74 23.27
CA PRO A 111 5.69 -12.09 24.60
C PRO A 111 5.60 -10.89 25.57
N PHE A 112 4.41 -10.31 25.67
CA PHE A 112 4.13 -9.20 26.57
C PHE A 112 4.00 -9.68 28.03
N PRO A 113 4.27 -8.80 29.02
CA PRO A 113 3.79 -9.01 30.36
C PRO A 113 2.27 -9.24 30.37
N GLU A 114 1.78 -10.08 31.30
CA GLU A 114 0.37 -10.49 31.35
C GLU A 114 -0.62 -9.30 31.37
N GLU A 115 -0.26 -8.20 32.04
CA GLU A 115 -1.08 -6.98 32.08
C GLU A 115 -1.16 -6.32 30.71
N SER A 116 -0.02 -6.17 30.02
CA SER A 116 0.06 -5.57 28.67
C SER A 116 -0.62 -6.44 27.62
N ALA A 117 -0.49 -7.78 27.70
CA ALA A 117 -1.20 -8.72 26.83
C ALA A 117 -2.72 -8.54 26.97
N ARG A 118 -3.25 -8.52 28.21
CA ARG A 118 -4.68 -8.27 28.45
C ARG A 118 -5.15 -6.90 27.94
N ALA A 119 -4.32 -5.87 28.10
CA ALA A 119 -4.65 -4.53 27.60
C ALA A 119 -4.69 -4.50 26.06
N TYR A 120 -3.76 -5.19 25.41
CA TYR A 120 -3.70 -5.33 23.95
C TYR A 120 -4.93 -6.06 23.40
N GLU A 121 -5.27 -7.24 23.97
CA GLU A 121 -6.46 -8.02 23.60
C GLU A 121 -7.76 -7.22 23.80
N ALA A 122 -7.87 -6.51 24.92
CA ALA A 122 -9.04 -5.67 25.21
C ALA A 122 -9.18 -4.53 24.18
N ALA A 123 -8.07 -3.94 23.75
CA ALA A 123 -8.08 -2.89 22.75
C ALA A 123 -8.43 -3.43 21.35
N LEU A 124 -7.93 -4.60 20.97
CA LEU A 124 -8.35 -5.27 19.72
C LEU A 124 -9.84 -5.57 19.74
N ALA A 125 -10.35 -6.15 20.82
CA ALA A 125 -11.78 -6.44 20.97
C ALA A 125 -12.64 -5.16 20.88
N ARG A 126 -12.15 -4.03 21.40
CA ARG A 126 -12.85 -2.74 21.30
C ARG A 126 -12.85 -2.19 19.86
N LEU A 127 -11.74 -2.35 19.16
CA LEU A 127 -11.65 -1.97 17.73
C LEU A 127 -12.61 -2.83 16.90
N ASP A 128 -12.67 -4.14 17.14
CA ASP A 128 -13.59 -5.05 16.44
C ASP A 128 -15.06 -4.75 16.74
N GLU A 129 -15.39 -4.42 18.00
CA GLU A 129 -16.75 -4.00 18.38
C GLU A 129 -17.19 -2.76 17.59
N LEU A 130 -16.31 -1.77 17.46
CA LEU A 130 -16.59 -0.55 16.70
C LEU A 130 -16.64 -0.83 15.19
N ALA A 131 -15.65 -1.55 14.66
CA ALA A 131 -15.59 -1.90 13.24
C ALA A 131 -16.77 -2.78 12.80
N GLY A 132 -17.26 -3.67 13.67
CA GLY A 132 -18.40 -4.54 13.41
C GLY A 132 -19.75 -3.79 13.23
N GLN A 133 -19.81 -2.51 13.60
CA GLN A 133 -20.96 -1.64 13.38
C GLN A 133 -20.88 -0.86 12.07
N MET A 134 -19.80 -1.03 11.31
CA MET A 134 -19.50 -0.28 10.10
C MET A 134 -19.85 -1.09 8.85
N ASP A 135 -20.55 -0.46 7.91
CA ASP A 135 -20.56 -0.90 6.52
C ASP A 135 -19.31 -0.35 5.82
N PRO A 136 -18.35 -1.21 5.37
CA PRO A 136 -17.16 -0.76 4.68
C PRO A 136 -17.44 0.03 3.39
N GLU A 137 -18.62 -0.16 2.79
CA GLU A 137 -19.05 0.61 1.61
C GLU A 137 -19.57 2.00 1.97
N ALA A 138 -19.97 2.22 3.23
CA ALA A 138 -20.50 3.48 3.72
C ALA A 138 -20.02 3.81 5.15
N PRO A 139 -18.70 3.95 5.39
CA PRO A 139 -18.14 4.13 6.74
C PRO A 139 -18.68 5.39 7.45
N TRP A 140 -19.14 6.38 6.71
CA TRP A 140 -19.76 7.59 7.22
C TRP A 140 -21.17 7.38 7.81
N ASP A 141 -21.78 6.23 7.61
CA ASP A 141 -23.08 5.86 8.17
C ASP A 141 -22.98 5.07 9.48
N HIS A 142 -21.75 4.89 10.02
CA HIS A 142 -21.53 4.34 11.37
C HIS A 142 -22.32 5.16 12.40
N PRO A 143 -22.98 4.54 13.41
CA PRO A 143 -23.77 5.26 14.42
C PRO A 143 -23.06 6.45 15.06
N ASP A 144 -21.78 6.30 15.35
CA ASP A 144 -20.93 7.32 15.99
C ASP A 144 -19.96 8.00 15.01
N ALA A 145 -20.23 7.95 13.68
CA ALA A 145 -19.31 8.42 12.64
C ALA A 145 -18.73 9.81 12.91
N VAL A 146 -19.58 10.79 13.26
CA VAL A 146 -19.14 12.16 13.50
C VAL A 146 -18.18 12.27 14.70
N ALA A 147 -18.45 11.55 15.78
CA ALA A 147 -17.59 11.54 16.97
C ALA A 147 -16.24 10.86 16.64
N LEU A 148 -16.28 9.68 16.03
CA LEU A 148 -15.08 8.90 15.68
C LEU A 148 -14.22 9.58 14.59
N ASP A 149 -14.84 10.32 13.66
CA ASP A 149 -14.12 11.05 12.63
C ASP A 149 -13.52 12.39 13.14
N SER A 150 -14.01 12.89 14.28
CA SER A 150 -13.52 14.12 14.89
C SER A 150 -12.30 13.93 15.78
N VAL A 151 -11.97 12.68 16.15
CA VAL A 151 -10.87 12.33 17.06
C VAL A 151 -9.77 11.63 16.27
N THR A 152 -8.51 12.00 16.52
CA THR A 152 -7.36 11.31 15.92
C THR A 152 -7.21 9.92 16.51
N PHE A 153 -6.65 9.00 15.74
CA PHE A 153 -6.36 7.65 16.25
C PHE A 153 -5.40 7.70 17.45
N GLU A 154 -4.43 8.63 17.45
CA GLU A 154 -3.54 8.86 18.60
C GLU A 154 -4.31 9.22 19.86
N SER A 155 -5.20 10.22 19.78
CA SER A 155 -5.97 10.66 20.96
C SER A 155 -6.92 9.57 21.47
N TRP A 156 -7.41 8.71 20.59
CA TRP A 156 -8.22 7.56 20.96
C TRP A 156 -7.36 6.51 21.70
N LEU A 157 -6.17 6.20 21.19
CA LEU A 157 -5.23 5.28 21.84
C LEU A 157 -4.87 5.77 23.26
N GLU A 158 -4.58 7.06 23.42
CA GLU A 158 -4.27 7.65 24.73
C GLU A 158 -5.44 7.58 25.73
N ALA A 159 -6.67 7.67 25.23
CA ALA A 159 -7.87 7.66 26.07
C ALA A 159 -8.34 6.24 26.43
N GLU A 160 -8.26 5.30 25.49
CA GLU A 160 -8.85 3.95 25.61
C GLU A 160 -7.84 2.89 26.06
N VAL A 161 -6.53 3.08 25.79
CA VAL A 161 -5.47 2.09 26.05
C VAL A 161 -4.48 2.66 27.04
N ALA A 162 -4.66 2.33 28.32
CA ALA A 162 -3.81 2.85 29.40
C ALA A 162 -2.39 2.26 29.43
N ASP A 163 -2.22 1.01 28.96
CA ASP A 163 -0.93 0.33 28.90
C ASP A 163 -0.09 0.86 27.73
N ASP A 164 1.12 1.29 28.02
CA ASP A 164 2.01 1.91 27.03
C ASP A 164 2.46 0.91 25.94
N MET A 165 2.75 -0.33 26.34
CA MET A 165 3.23 -1.35 25.40
C MET A 165 2.15 -1.77 24.41
N ALA A 166 0.92 -2.00 24.89
CA ALA A 166 -0.24 -2.30 24.07
C ALA A 166 -0.55 -1.13 23.11
N ARG A 167 -0.50 0.10 23.62
CA ARG A 167 -0.73 1.32 22.84
C ARG A 167 0.31 1.50 21.74
N ASP A 168 1.60 1.33 22.04
CA ASP A 168 2.69 1.49 21.10
C ASP A 168 2.66 0.42 20.00
N MET A 169 2.29 -0.83 20.34
CA MET A 169 2.11 -1.89 19.36
C MET A 169 0.96 -1.58 18.41
N LEU A 170 -0.22 -1.21 18.90
CA LEU A 170 -1.37 -0.83 18.06
C LEU A 170 -1.07 0.36 17.16
N ARG A 171 -0.36 1.37 17.70
CA ARG A 171 0.12 2.51 16.92
C ARG A 171 1.05 2.06 15.80
N SER A 172 2.00 1.18 16.11
CA SER A 172 2.95 0.66 15.13
C SER A 172 2.26 -0.14 14.04
N MET A 173 1.33 -1.03 14.40
CA MET A 173 0.63 -1.89 13.45
C MET A 173 -0.33 -1.10 12.56
N LEU A 174 -1.31 -0.40 13.12
CA LEU A 174 -2.34 0.26 12.31
C LEU A 174 -1.81 1.53 11.63
N ALA A 175 -1.19 2.42 12.37
CA ALA A 175 -0.74 3.69 11.82
C ALA A 175 0.54 3.53 10.99
N GLY A 176 1.53 2.77 11.48
CA GLY A 176 2.76 2.45 10.77
C GLY A 176 2.53 1.43 9.67
N GLY A 177 2.17 0.20 10.03
CA GLY A 177 2.14 -0.95 9.13
C GLY A 177 1.09 -0.88 8.03
N PHE A 178 -0.13 -0.33 8.29
CA PHE A 178 -1.22 -0.36 7.32
C PHE A 178 -1.57 0.99 6.70
N ILE A 179 -1.70 2.05 7.50
CA ILE A 179 -2.04 3.39 6.98
C ILE A 179 -0.79 4.14 6.51
N ALA A 180 0.36 3.77 7.05
CA ALA A 180 1.67 4.36 6.76
C ALA A 180 1.73 5.87 7.03
N LYS A 181 1.09 6.30 8.12
CA LYS A 181 1.03 7.69 8.58
C LYS A 181 1.18 7.78 10.08
N PRO A 182 1.61 8.94 10.62
CA PRO A 182 1.53 9.20 12.05
C PRO A 182 0.08 9.10 12.56
N ALA A 183 -0.14 8.48 13.73
CA ALA A 183 -1.47 8.21 14.29
C ALA A 183 -2.30 9.49 14.57
N GLN A 184 -1.64 10.63 14.72
CA GLN A 184 -2.29 11.95 14.88
C GLN A 184 -2.80 12.53 13.56
N SER A 185 -2.53 11.94 12.41
CA SER A 185 -2.84 12.51 11.09
C SER A 185 -4.11 11.95 10.45
N PHE A 186 -4.78 11.00 11.09
CA PHE A 186 -6.04 10.42 10.61
C PHE A 186 -7.00 10.15 11.78
N SER A 187 -8.28 9.99 11.46
CA SER A 187 -9.32 9.78 12.46
C SER A 187 -9.45 8.32 12.88
N VAL A 188 -10.08 8.08 14.05
CA VAL A 188 -10.48 6.73 14.49
C VAL A 188 -11.36 6.06 13.43
N LEU A 189 -12.32 6.80 12.86
CA LEU A 189 -13.21 6.27 11.82
C LEU A 189 -12.42 5.76 10.60
N GLN A 190 -11.35 6.44 10.21
CA GLN A 190 -10.47 5.99 9.12
C GLN A 190 -9.74 4.68 9.48
N GLY A 191 -9.28 4.53 10.70
CA GLY A 191 -8.69 3.28 11.20
C GLY A 191 -9.69 2.12 11.22
N LEU A 192 -10.87 2.37 11.74
CA LEU A 192 -11.97 1.39 11.76
C LEU A 192 -12.41 0.98 10.36
N TRP A 193 -12.42 1.90 9.40
CA TRP A 193 -12.72 1.58 8.01
C TRP A 193 -11.72 0.58 7.41
N MET A 194 -10.43 0.71 7.75
CA MET A 194 -9.41 -0.26 7.34
C MET A 194 -9.68 -1.64 7.96
N ILE A 195 -9.97 -1.69 9.25
CA ILE A 195 -10.28 -2.94 10.00
C ILE A 195 -11.54 -3.61 9.43
N ALA A 196 -12.63 -2.86 9.29
CA ALA A 196 -13.89 -3.37 8.75
C ALA A 196 -13.76 -3.87 7.31
N GLY A 197 -12.95 -3.18 6.48
CA GLY A 197 -12.67 -3.57 5.10
C GLY A 197 -11.85 -4.87 4.98
N ALA A 198 -11.09 -5.23 5.99
CA ALA A 198 -10.38 -6.50 6.06
C ALA A 198 -11.26 -7.65 6.60
N GLY A 199 -12.30 -7.32 7.38
CA GLY A 199 -13.17 -8.30 8.05
C GLY A 199 -13.00 -8.32 9.56
N GLY A 200 -11.99 -7.64 10.10
CA GLY A 200 -11.69 -7.55 11.52
C GLY A 200 -10.20 -7.31 11.79
N THR A 201 -9.86 -7.19 13.07
CA THR A 201 -8.46 -7.03 13.50
C THR A 201 -7.64 -8.29 13.21
N TYR A 202 -8.23 -9.48 13.33
CA TYR A 202 -7.58 -10.75 13.03
C TYR A 202 -7.14 -10.81 11.56
N GLU A 203 -8.06 -10.57 10.61
CA GLU A 203 -7.76 -10.58 9.18
C GLU A 203 -6.74 -9.50 8.79
N LEU A 204 -6.76 -8.36 9.48
CA LEU A 204 -5.84 -7.26 9.18
C LEU A 204 -4.45 -7.46 9.78
N PHE A 205 -4.35 -7.91 11.05
CA PHE A 205 -3.08 -7.89 11.78
C PHE A 205 -2.34 -9.23 11.77
N GLU A 206 -3.08 -10.35 11.63
CA GLU A 206 -2.42 -11.65 11.62
C GLU A 206 -1.68 -11.89 10.31
N PRO A 207 -0.35 -12.12 10.38
CA PRO A 207 0.46 -12.33 9.18
C PRO A 207 0.00 -13.55 8.35
N GLU A 208 -0.65 -14.56 8.95
CA GLU A 208 -1.25 -15.70 8.23
C GLU A 208 -2.43 -15.31 7.37
N GLN A 209 -3.02 -14.13 7.65
CA GLN A 209 -4.12 -13.58 6.87
C GLN A 209 -3.61 -12.51 5.90
N CYS A 210 -3.07 -11.41 6.41
CA CYS A 210 -2.69 -10.26 5.56
C CYS A 210 -1.44 -10.49 4.71
N LEU A 211 -0.50 -11.36 5.16
CA LEU A 211 0.78 -11.64 4.49
C LEU A 211 0.89 -13.12 4.05
N ALA A 212 -0.24 -13.78 3.78
CA ALA A 212 -0.33 -15.23 3.59
C ALA A 212 0.54 -15.75 2.47
N SER A 213 0.47 -15.14 1.31
CA SER A 213 1.09 -15.65 0.09
C SER A 213 1.72 -14.54 -0.74
N ARG A 214 2.63 -14.93 -1.62
CA ARG A 214 3.22 -14.07 -2.67
C ARG A 214 2.96 -14.67 -4.04
N VAL A 215 2.93 -13.82 -5.07
CA VAL A 215 2.69 -14.24 -6.45
C VAL A 215 3.96 -14.79 -7.06
N VAL A 216 3.88 -15.94 -7.71
CA VAL A 216 4.98 -16.50 -8.53
C VAL A 216 5.28 -15.52 -9.66
N GLY A 217 6.54 -15.09 -9.77
CA GLY A 217 6.93 -14.02 -10.69
C GLY A 217 6.69 -12.62 -10.17
N GLY A 218 6.30 -12.47 -8.88
CA GLY A 218 6.04 -11.20 -8.19
C GLY A 218 4.71 -10.55 -8.55
N SER A 219 4.22 -9.66 -7.70
CA SER A 219 2.88 -9.05 -7.81
C SER A 219 2.66 -8.25 -9.11
N GLN A 220 3.72 -7.68 -9.70
CA GLN A 220 3.63 -6.99 -10.99
C GLN A 220 3.25 -7.93 -12.15
N ALA A 221 3.40 -9.25 -11.99
CA ALA A 221 2.98 -10.23 -12.99
C ALA A 221 1.47 -10.11 -13.31
N ILE A 222 0.65 -9.73 -12.33
CA ILE A 222 -0.78 -9.46 -12.52
C ILE A 222 -0.97 -8.32 -13.53
N SER A 223 -0.32 -7.20 -13.32
CA SER A 223 -0.40 -6.04 -14.20
C SER A 223 0.16 -6.33 -15.60
N ASN A 224 1.26 -7.09 -15.67
CA ASN A 224 1.84 -7.52 -16.94
C ASN A 224 0.88 -8.46 -17.71
N GLY A 225 0.22 -9.37 -17.02
CA GLY A 225 -0.78 -10.27 -17.61
C GLY A 225 -1.99 -9.52 -18.17
N LEU A 226 -2.54 -8.57 -17.39
CA LEU A 226 -3.65 -7.71 -17.84
C LEU A 226 -3.24 -6.85 -19.03
N ALA A 227 -2.06 -6.21 -18.96
CA ALA A 227 -1.54 -5.39 -20.08
C ALA A 227 -1.27 -6.24 -21.32
N GLY A 228 -0.77 -7.47 -21.17
CA GLY A 228 -0.57 -8.40 -22.28
C GLY A 228 -1.87 -8.75 -23.01
N ARG A 229 -2.99 -8.90 -22.30
CA ARG A 229 -4.33 -9.09 -22.91
C ARG A 229 -4.84 -7.84 -23.63
N LEU A 230 -4.51 -6.66 -23.14
CA LEU A 230 -4.88 -5.39 -23.75
C LEU A 230 -4.02 -5.05 -24.98
N GLY A 231 -2.78 -5.53 -25.02
CA GLY A 231 -1.86 -5.35 -26.14
C GLY A 231 -1.55 -3.88 -26.43
N ASP A 232 -1.62 -3.48 -27.71
CA ASP A 232 -1.26 -2.14 -28.19
C ASP A 232 -2.17 -1.02 -27.65
N ARG A 233 -3.24 -1.36 -26.93
CA ARG A 233 -4.10 -0.38 -26.26
C ARG A 233 -3.43 0.27 -25.05
N VAL A 234 -2.31 -0.28 -24.55
CA VAL A 234 -1.56 0.27 -23.41
C VAL A 234 -0.36 1.05 -23.91
N ARG A 235 -0.39 2.37 -23.71
CA ARG A 235 0.71 3.26 -24.11
C ARG A 235 1.50 3.70 -22.89
N LEU A 236 2.73 3.25 -22.82
CA LEU A 236 3.70 3.65 -21.80
C LEU A 236 4.36 4.99 -22.16
N ASN A 237 5.05 5.62 -21.19
CA ASN A 237 5.73 6.91 -21.38
C ASN A 237 4.79 8.02 -21.90
N THR A 238 3.51 7.95 -21.53
CA THR A 238 2.45 8.81 -22.02
C THR A 238 1.76 9.53 -20.85
N PRO A 239 2.44 10.48 -20.19
CA PRO A 239 1.88 11.20 -19.05
C PRO A 239 0.76 12.14 -19.50
N VAL A 240 -0.46 11.92 -19.01
CA VAL A 240 -1.59 12.82 -19.26
C VAL A 240 -1.40 14.10 -18.48
N SER A 241 -1.29 15.22 -19.18
CA SER A 241 -1.09 16.53 -18.57
C SER A 241 -2.38 17.37 -18.45
N ALA A 242 -3.37 17.08 -19.29
CA ALA A 242 -4.67 17.75 -19.25
C ALA A 242 -5.80 16.82 -19.69
N ILE A 243 -6.99 17.09 -19.18
CA ILE A 243 -8.25 16.48 -19.58
C ILE A 243 -9.24 17.60 -19.86
N GLU A 244 -9.62 17.75 -21.13
CA GLU A 244 -10.69 18.64 -21.55
C GLU A 244 -11.99 17.83 -21.59
N TRP A 245 -13.08 18.34 -21.04
CA TRP A 245 -14.34 17.61 -20.97
C TRP A 245 -15.57 18.49 -21.14
N SER A 246 -16.61 17.92 -21.72
CA SER A 246 -17.91 18.58 -21.95
C SER A 246 -18.98 17.50 -22.11
N ASP A 247 -20.24 17.89 -22.26
CA ASP A 247 -21.35 16.96 -22.59
C ASP A 247 -21.10 16.15 -23.87
N GLY A 248 -20.17 16.59 -24.73
CA GLY A 248 -19.81 15.93 -25.98
C GLY A 248 -18.67 14.91 -25.86
N GLY A 249 -18.15 14.67 -24.65
CA GLY A 249 -17.07 13.72 -24.39
C GLY A 249 -15.81 14.35 -23.79
N VAL A 250 -14.72 13.62 -23.87
CA VAL A 250 -13.46 13.90 -23.20
C VAL A 250 -12.30 13.93 -24.21
N VAL A 251 -11.32 14.79 -23.98
CA VAL A 251 -10.03 14.78 -24.69
C VAL A 251 -8.90 14.74 -23.68
N ALA A 252 -8.18 13.62 -23.63
CA ALA A 252 -6.95 13.49 -22.84
C ALA A 252 -5.74 13.95 -23.66
N GLN A 253 -4.92 14.81 -23.06
CA GLN A 253 -3.73 15.40 -23.70
C GLN A 253 -2.46 14.86 -23.06
N ALA A 254 -1.58 14.29 -23.87
CA ALA A 254 -0.24 13.87 -23.49
C ALA A 254 0.80 14.45 -24.49
N PRO A 255 2.10 14.43 -24.19
CA PRO A 255 3.13 14.90 -25.11
C PRO A 255 3.06 14.19 -26.47
N GLY A 256 2.76 14.92 -27.52
CA GLY A 256 2.66 14.39 -28.89
C GLY A 256 1.41 13.55 -29.19
N LEU A 257 0.46 13.41 -28.24
CA LEU A 257 -0.75 12.61 -28.38
C LEU A 257 -1.98 13.32 -27.83
N SER A 258 -3.09 13.17 -28.54
CA SER A 258 -4.42 13.60 -28.09
C SER A 258 -5.41 12.44 -28.26
N VAL A 259 -6.07 12.00 -27.20
CA VAL A 259 -7.06 10.91 -27.22
C VAL A 259 -8.44 11.48 -26.98
N ARG A 260 -9.34 11.34 -27.96
CA ARG A 260 -10.74 11.71 -27.83
C ARG A 260 -11.57 10.47 -27.48
N SER A 261 -12.46 10.60 -26.51
CA SER A 261 -13.33 9.51 -26.07
C SER A 261 -14.69 10.02 -25.59
N GLY A 262 -15.65 9.11 -25.48
CA GLY A 262 -16.94 9.42 -24.87
C GLY A 262 -16.83 9.64 -23.36
N GLN A 263 -15.97 8.87 -22.71
CA GLN A 263 -15.76 8.88 -21.25
C GLN A 263 -14.28 8.71 -20.89
N ALA A 264 -13.93 9.06 -19.63
CA ALA A 264 -12.60 8.82 -19.09
C ALA A 264 -12.66 8.12 -17.72
N VAL A 265 -11.76 7.15 -17.52
CA VAL A 265 -11.47 6.55 -16.22
C VAL A 265 -10.13 7.09 -15.73
N VAL A 266 -10.15 7.91 -14.68
CA VAL A 266 -8.92 8.47 -14.08
C VAL A 266 -8.49 7.56 -12.94
N ALA A 267 -7.61 6.60 -13.25
CA ALA A 267 -7.14 5.54 -12.36
C ALA A 267 -5.76 5.84 -11.74
N VAL A 268 -5.50 7.11 -11.47
CA VAL A 268 -4.30 7.55 -10.74
C VAL A 268 -4.59 7.67 -9.24
N PRO A 269 -3.57 7.66 -8.37
CA PRO A 269 -3.79 7.94 -6.95
C PRO A 269 -4.52 9.29 -6.76
N PRO A 270 -5.48 9.40 -5.84
CA PRO A 270 -6.31 10.60 -5.69
C PRO A 270 -5.52 11.91 -5.52
N ASN A 271 -4.40 11.89 -4.80
CA ASN A 271 -3.49 13.04 -4.66
C ASN A 271 -2.84 13.46 -6.00
N MET A 272 -2.70 12.52 -6.96
CA MET A 272 -2.11 12.77 -8.28
C MET A 272 -3.09 13.39 -9.27
N THR A 273 -4.41 13.39 -8.98
CA THR A 273 -5.38 14.12 -9.80
C THR A 273 -5.09 15.61 -9.87
N ASN A 274 -4.42 16.17 -8.83
CA ASN A 274 -3.98 17.57 -8.81
C ASN A 274 -2.84 17.88 -9.80
N ALA A 275 -2.17 16.87 -10.35
CA ALA A 275 -1.14 17.03 -11.38
C ALA A 275 -1.72 17.12 -12.80
N ILE A 276 -3.00 16.77 -12.97
CA ILE A 276 -3.71 16.83 -14.26
C ILE A 276 -4.53 18.11 -14.30
N ARG A 277 -4.38 18.89 -15.37
CA ARG A 277 -5.20 20.09 -15.61
C ARG A 277 -6.54 19.67 -16.21
N PHE A 278 -7.62 19.96 -15.51
CA PHE A 278 -8.99 19.76 -16.01
C PHE A 278 -9.55 21.04 -16.62
N GLU A 279 -10.24 20.93 -17.77
CA GLU A 279 -10.83 22.05 -18.47
C GLU A 279 -12.24 21.67 -19.04
N PRO A 280 -13.32 22.28 -18.52
CA PRO A 280 -13.35 23.19 -17.38
C PRO A 280 -12.80 22.56 -16.10
N GLY A 281 -12.42 23.39 -15.12
CA GLY A 281 -11.92 22.90 -13.84
C GLY A 281 -12.95 21.98 -13.14
N LEU A 282 -12.45 21.00 -12.38
CA LEU A 282 -13.33 20.13 -11.58
C LEU A 282 -14.21 20.95 -10.64
N PRO A 283 -15.41 20.47 -10.28
CA PRO A 283 -16.27 21.10 -9.29
C PRO A 283 -15.51 21.31 -7.96
N GLY A 284 -15.83 22.39 -7.24
CA GLY A 284 -15.11 22.77 -6.03
C GLY A 284 -15.11 21.70 -4.94
N TRP A 285 -16.18 20.88 -4.84
CA TRP A 285 -16.24 19.75 -3.91
C TRP A 285 -15.20 18.68 -4.26
N ARG A 286 -15.01 18.37 -5.56
CA ARG A 286 -14.04 17.38 -6.03
C ARG A 286 -12.60 17.88 -5.84
N GLN A 287 -12.34 19.16 -6.09
CA GLN A 287 -11.03 19.76 -5.82
C GLN A 287 -10.67 19.71 -4.34
N ARG A 288 -11.63 20.02 -3.46
CA ARG A 288 -11.42 19.94 -2.00
C ARG A 288 -11.12 18.52 -1.53
N LEU A 289 -11.85 17.53 -2.02
CA LEU A 289 -11.60 16.12 -1.73
C LEU A 289 -10.17 15.72 -2.11
N ALA A 290 -9.70 16.09 -3.31
CA ALA A 290 -8.34 15.77 -3.76
C ALA A 290 -7.24 16.49 -2.95
N GLN A 291 -7.55 17.62 -2.33
CA GLN A 291 -6.64 18.35 -1.43
C GLN A 291 -6.61 17.78 -0.01
N ASP A 292 -7.71 17.16 0.44
CA ASP A 292 -7.83 16.58 1.77
C ASP A 292 -7.16 15.20 1.86
N LEU A 293 -7.18 14.44 0.77
CA LEU A 293 -6.56 13.13 0.68
C LEU A 293 -5.03 13.24 0.58
N SER A 294 -4.34 12.57 1.47
CA SER A 294 -2.87 12.47 1.43
C SER A 294 -2.40 11.02 1.44
N GLN A 295 -1.27 10.76 0.77
CA GLN A 295 -0.63 9.45 0.73
C GLN A 295 0.07 9.13 2.04
N GLY A 296 0.23 7.83 2.31
CA GLY A 296 1.16 7.35 3.33
C GLY A 296 2.62 7.50 2.90
N SER A 297 3.51 7.50 3.87
CA SER A 297 4.97 7.57 3.68
C SER A 297 5.59 6.20 3.92
N ILE A 298 6.30 5.67 2.93
CA ILE A 298 6.95 4.34 2.99
C ILE A 298 8.29 4.37 2.30
N ILE A 299 9.29 3.83 2.99
CA ILE A 299 10.53 3.37 2.38
C ILE A 299 10.58 1.85 2.54
N LYS A 300 10.54 1.13 1.44
CA LYS A 300 10.71 -0.32 1.42
C LYS A 300 12.16 -0.68 1.21
N VAL A 301 12.68 -1.61 2.01
CA VAL A 301 14.07 -2.07 1.95
C VAL A 301 14.11 -3.58 1.76
N LEU A 302 14.94 -4.03 0.83
CA LEU A 302 15.35 -5.42 0.65
C LEU A 302 16.84 -5.54 0.98
N ALA A 303 17.20 -6.47 1.86
CA ALA A 303 18.58 -6.85 2.14
C ALA A 303 18.79 -8.30 1.67
N VAL A 304 19.75 -8.51 0.79
CA VAL A 304 20.01 -9.78 0.10
C VAL A 304 21.26 -10.43 0.67
N TYR A 305 21.18 -11.72 0.94
CA TYR A 305 22.27 -12.56 1.48
C TYR A 305 22.43 -13.81 0.62
N ASP A 306 23.58 -14.43 0.63
CA ASP A 306 23.86 -15.67 -0.11
C ASP A 306 22.83 -16.77 0.26
N GLU A 307 22.55 -16.90 1.57
CA GLU A 307 21.55 -17.81 2.11
C GLU A 307 20.75 -17.15 3.25
N PRO A 308 19.54 -17.66 3.59
CA PRO A 308 18.74 -17.16 4.70
C PRO A 308 19.33 -17.67 6.04
N PHE A 309 20.45 -17.09 6.47
CA PHE A 309 21.23 -17.51 7.66
C PHE A 309 20.37 -17.61 8.93
N TRP A 310 19.36 -16.77 9.09
CA TRP A 310 18.44 -16.79 10.24
C TRP A 310 17.69 -18.10 10.39
N ARG A 311 17.45 -18.82 9.28
CA ARG A 311 16.78 -20.14 9.32
C ARG A 311 17.64 -21.19 9.99
N ALA A 312 18.96 -21.12 9.86
CA ALA A 312 19.89 -22.03 10.55
C ALA A 312 19.84 -21.86 12.07
N ASP A 313 19.53 -20.63 12.54
CA ASP A 313 19.34 -20.31 13.96
C ASP A 313 17.93 -20.62 14.49
N GLY A 314 17.08 -21.25 13.66
CA GLY A 314 15.69 -21.56 14.00
C GLY A 314 14.76 -20.35 14.02
N LEU A 315 15.14 -19.25 13.32
CA LEU A 315 14.33 -18.05 13.23
C LEU A 315 13.53 -18.01 11.93
N SER A 316 12.33 -17.48 12.00
CA SER A 316 11.43 -17.30 10.84
C SER A 316 11.83 -16.14 9.93
N GLY A 317 12.73 -15.26 10.37
CA GLY A 317 13.01 -13.99 9.71
C GLY A 317 11.96 -12.92 9.99
N GLN A 318 10.95 -13.22 10.81
CA GLN A 318 9.92 -12.25 11.19
C GLN A 318 10.26 -11.59 12.53
N GLY A 319 10.13 -10.26 12.57
CA GLY A 319 10.41 -9.48 13.78
C GLY A 319 9.51 -8.28 13.93
N PHE A 320 9.22 -7.91 15.19
CA PHE A 320 8.42 -6.75 15.57
C PHE A 320 9.09 -5.97 16.70
N GLY A 321 9.12 -4.64 16.59
CA GLY A 321 9.71 -3.78 17.62
C GLY A 321 9.32 -2.32 17.42
N PRO A 322 8.22 -1.86 18.01
CA PRO A 322 7.65 -0.52 17.77
C PRO A 322 8.59 0.63 18.17
N TYR A 323 9.62 0.36 18.96
CA TYR A 323 10.51 1.35 19.57
C TYR A 323 11.75 1.71 18.73
N GLN A 324 11.87 1.16 17.53
CA GLN A 324 13.05 1.32 16.68
C GLN A 324 12.70 1.90 15.31
N LEU A 325 13.74 2.18 14.50
CA LEU A 325 13.57 2.57 13.11
C LEU A 325 12.99 1.43 12.27
N VAL A 326 13.56 0.21 12.42
CA VAL A 326 13.05 -1.02 11.81
C VAL A 326 12.03 -1.62 12.76
N ARG A 327 10.75 -1.34 12.54
CA ARG A 327 9.65 -1.76 13.41
C ARG A 327 9.11 -3.14 13.07
N GLU A 328 9.33 -3.58 11.84
CA GLU A 328 8.91 -4.88 11.33
C GLU A 328 9.93 -5.43 10.34
N LEU A 329 10.05 -6.74 10.29
CA LEU A 329 11.00 -7.48 9.44
C LEU A 329 10.37 -8.80 9.02
N TYR A 330 10.61 -9.23 7.76
CA TYR A 330 10.07 -10.48 7.24
C TYR A 330 11.06 -11.17 6.32
N ASP A 331 11.00 -12.51 6.31
CA ASP A 331 11.67 -13.34 5.30
C ASP A 331 10.97 -13.17 3.95
N ASN A 332 11.68 -12.68 2.97
CA ASN A 332 11.23 -12.45 1.60
C ASN A 332 11.94 -13.35 0.57
N SER A 333 12.62 -14.39 1.05
CA SER A 333 13.32 -15.33 0.19
C SER A 333 12.35 -16.02 -0.78
N PRO A 334 12.82 -16.43 -1.97
CA PRO A 334 12.01 -17.22 -2.89
C PRO A 334 11.72 -18.61 -2.33
N PRO A 335 10.81 -19.39 -2.93
CA PRO A 335 10.49 -20.76 -2.50
C PRO A 335 11.71 -21.69 -2.43
N SER A 336 12.72 -21.45 -3.26
CA SER A 336 14.00 -22.19 -3.23
C SER A 336 14.81 -21.96 -1.96
N GLY A 337 14.54 -20.86 -1.24
CA GLY A 337 15.32 -20.41 -0.10
C GLY A 337 16.59 -19.64 -0.48
N GLN A 338 16.95 -19.54 -1.74
CA GLN A 338 18.17 -18.87 -2.20
C GLN A 338 17.88 -17.94 -3.38
N PRO A 339 18.42 -16.72 -3.35
CA PRO A 339 19.15 -16.09 -2.24
C PRO A 339 18.27 -15.85 -1.01
N GLY A 340 18.89 -15.67 0.18
CA GLY A 340 18.18 -15.17 1.36
C GLY A 340 17.82 -13.70 1.17
N VAL A 341 16.56 -13.35 1.39
CA VAL A 341 16.11 -11.95 1.26
C VAL A 341 15.31 -11.56 2.49
N LEU A 342 15.70 -10.47 3.13
CA LEU A 342 14.91 -9.82 4.18
C LEU A 342 14.20 -8.60 3.61
N VAL A 343 12.96 -8.37 4.03
CA VAL A 343 12.22 -7.16 3.74
C VAL A 343 11.82 -6.43 5.00
N THR A 344 11.97 -5.11 5.00
CA THR A 344 11.42 -4.22 6.04
C THR A 344 10.78 -3.00 5.42
N PHE A 345 9.91 -2.38 6.19
CA PHE A 345 9.21 -1.16 5.83
C PHE A 345 9.48 -0.09 6.89
N LEU A 346 10.06 1.01 6.47
CA LEU A 346 10.04 2.22 7.27
C LEU A 346 8.74 2.94 6.89
N ALA A 347 7.79 3.05 7.81
CA ALA A 347 6.45 3.49 7.50
C ALA A 347 6.01 4.64 8.42
N GLY A 348 5.18 5.55 7.90
CA GLY A 348 4.68 6.70 8.64
C GLY A 348 5.81 7.56 9.19
N GLU A 349 5.83 7.78 10.50
CA GLU A 349 6.83 8.61 11.18
C GLU A 349 8.29 8.10 11.00
N ALA A 350 8.47 6.76 10.97
CA ALA A 350 9.78 6.16 10.72
C ALA A 350 10.27 6.49 9.29
N ALA A 351 9.39 6.45 8.29
CA ALA A 351 9.73 6.86 6.93
C ALA A 351 10.07 8.34 6.83
N GLU A 352 9.29 9.20 7.48
CA GLU A 352 9.55 10.64 7.50
C GLU A 352 10.89 10.99 8.16
N THR A 353 11.24 10.27 9.22
CA THR A 353 12.54 10.41 9.89
C THR A 353 13.65 9.93 8.98
N ALA A 354 13.54 8.73 8.42
CA ALA A 354 14.53 8.12 7.56
C ALA A 354 14.77 8.91 6.26
N ALA A 355 13.73 9.49 5.69
CA ALA A 355 13.83 10.30 4.47
C ALA A 355 14.70 11.57 4.64
N ARG A 356 14.91 12.04 5.89
CA ARG A 356 15.76 13.20 6.21
C ARG A 356 17.20 12.80 6.49
N MET A 357 17.49 11.49 6.62
CA MET A 357 18.85 10.98 6.85
C MET A 357 19.67 10.98 5.56
N ASP A 358 21.00 11.11 5.69
CA ASP A 358 21.90 10.77 4.58
C ASP A 358 21.69 9.30 4.18
N PRO A 359 21.69 8.95 2.89
CA PRO A 359 21.46 7.57 2.43
C PRO A 359 22.43 6.54 3.04
N VAL A 360 23.69 6.93 3.30
CA VAL A 360 24.70 6.04 3.93
C VAL A 360 24.34 5.79 5.39
N ASP A 361 23.99 6.85 6.12
CA ASP A 361 23.59 6.76 7.53
C ASP A 361 22.26 6.00 7.68
N ARG A 362 21.31 6.22 6.77
CA ARG A 362 20.04 5.49 6.75
C ARG A 362 20.26 4.00 6.52
N ARG A 363 21.08 3.63 5.52
CA ARG A 363 21.44 2.23 5.29
C ARG A 363 22.05 1.59 6.53
N ALA A 364 23.02 2.25 7.17
CA ALA A 364 23.65 1.76 8.39
C ALA A 364 22.61 1.54 9.50
N ALA A 365 21.75 2.52 9.76
CA ALA A 365 20.72 2.44 10.81
C ALA A 365 19.70 1.31 10.54
N VAL A 366 19.32 1.08 9.28
CA VAL A 366 18.41 -0.02 8.90
C VAL A 366 19.09 -1.36 9.14
N LEU A 367 20.33 -1.56 8.69
CA LEU A 367 21.06 -2.82 8.91
C LEU A 367 21.33 -3.09 10.40
N GLU A 368 21.66 -2.06 11.19
CA GLU A 368 21.75 -2.17 12.65
C GLU A 368 20.40 -2.57 13.27
N GLY A 369 19.29 -2.00 12.76
CA GLY A 369 17.94 -2.39 13.17
C GLY A 369 17.65 -3.86 12.88
N MET A 370 17.95 -4.35 11.66
CA MET A 370 17.81 -5.76 11.30
C MET A 370 18.67 -6.69 12.17
N ALA A 371 19.91 -6.25 12.47
CA ALA A 371 20.83 -7.02 13.29
C ALA A 371 20.35 -7.20 14.74
N ARG A 372 19.54 -6.31 15.27
CA ARG A 372 18.92 -6.47 16.59
C ARG A 372 17.97 -7.66 16.65
N TYR A 373 17.30 -7.99 15.53
CA TYR A 373 16.43 -9.15 15.43
C TYR A 373 17.18 -10.45 15.15
N LEU A 374 18.13 -10.41 14.19
CA LEU A 374 18.69 -11.62 13.58
C LEU A 374 20.18 -11.83 13.81
N GLY A 375 20.84 -10.91 14.53
CA GLY A 375 22.27 -11.02 14.80
C GLY A 375 23.16 -10.30 13.79
N GLY A 376 24.48 -10.36 14.04
CA GLY A 376 25.49 -9.56 13.33
C GLY A 376 25.64 -9.87 11.84
N GLU A 377 25.22 -11.04 11.36
CA GLU A 377 25.26 -11.40 9.94
C GLU A 377 24.38 -10.47 9.10
N ALA A 378 23.28 -9.96 9.68
CA ALA A 378 22.40 -9.00 9.02
C ALA A 378 23.08 -7.67 8.62
N LEU A 379 24.23 -7.34 9.22
CA LEU A 379 25.00 -6.13 8.89
C LEU A 379 25.68 -6.17 7.51
N ASN A 380 25.84 -7.35 6.93
CA ASN A 380 26.66 -7.55 5.73
C ASN A 380 25.85 -8.18 4.58
N PRO A 381 24.79 -7.52 4.06
CA PRO A 381 24.11 -8.02 2.88
C PRO A 381 25.00 -7.89 1.65
N GLU A 382 24.89 -8.83 0.70
CA GLU A 382 25.51 -8.76 -0.61
C GLU A 382 24.95 -7.63 -1.45
N GLU A 383 23.63 -7.40 -1.33
CA GLU A 383 22.94 -6.31 -1.98
C GLU A 383 21.94 -5.65 -1.02
N TYR A 384 21.80 -4.33 -1.11
CA TYR A 384 20.86 -3.51 -0.37
C TYR A 384 20.08 -2.64 -1.35
N ILE A 385 18.78 -2.83 -1.40
CA ILE A 385 17.90 -2.10 -2.31
C ILE A 385 16.88 -1.35 -1.47
N GLU A 386 16.71 -0.05 -1.70
CA GLU A 386 15.65 0.72 -1.07
C GLU A 386 14.84 1.50 -2.09
N VAL A 387 13.55 1.63 -1.83
CA VAL A 387 12.65 2.48 -2.61
C VAL A 387 11.87 3.37 -1.66
N ASP A 388 12.15 4.66 -1.72
CA ASP A 388 11.31 5.70 -1.12
C ASP A 388 10.13 5.97 -2.05
N TRP A 389 8.93 5.52 -1.64
CA TRP A 389 7.70 5.70 -2.41
C TRP A 389 7.22 7.16 -2.39
N SER A 390 7.60 7.95 -1.40
CA SER A 390 7.25 9.38 -1.31
C SER A 390 7.98 10.21 -2.37
N SER A 391 9.17 9.76 -2.78
CA SER A 391 9.96 10.38 -3.85
C SER A 391 9.54 9.99 -5.26
N GLN A 392 8.64 8.96 -5.40
CA GLN A 392 8.21 8.50 -6.72
C GLN A 392 7.28 9.50 -7.40
N GLU A 393 7.71 10.03 -8.55
CA GLU A 393 7.05 11.12 -9.29
C GLU A 393 5.54 10.90 -9.49
N TRP A 394 5.14 9.68 -9.86
CA TRP A 394 3.76 9.36 -10.29
C TRP A 394 2.89 8.72 -9.20
N THR A 395 3.37 8.66 -7.94
CA THR A 395 2.58 8.17 -6.80
C THR A 395 2.68 9.09 -5.60
N ARG A 396 3.89 9.60 -5.32
CA ARG A 396 4.19 10.49 -4.19
C ARG A 396 3.75 9.90 -2.85
N GLY A 397 4.01 8.61 -2.66
CA GLY A 397 3.70 7.85 -1.46
C GLY A 397 3.07 6.49 -1.71
N ALA A 398 2.88 5.73 -0.65
CA ALA A 398 2.21 4.43 -0.53
C ALA A 398 1.78 4.22 0.96
N TYR A 399 0.95 3.23 1.30
CA TYR A 399 0.32 2.26 0.39
C TYR A 399 -0.87 2.86 -0.33
N GLY A 400 -1.71 3.63 0.37
CA GLY A 400 -2.92 4.28 -0.09
C GLY A 400 -3.03 5.72 0.36
N THR A 401 -4.11 6.38 -0.04
CA THR A 401 -4.52 7.68 0.49
C THR A 401 -5.52 7.47 1.62
N SER A 402 -5.47 8.36 2.59
CA SER A 402 -6.47 8.44 3.66
C SER A 402 -6.85 9.88 3.94
N TYR A 403 -8.01 10.06 4.56
CA TYR A 403 -8.49 11.37 5.00
C TYR A 403 -7.81 11.79 6.31
N GLY A 404 -7.75 13.10 6.55
CA GLY A 404 -7.57 13.66 7.88
C GLY A 404 -8.86 13.57 8.70
N THR A 405 -8.83 14.05 9.95
CA THR A 405 -10.00 14.10 10.82
C THR A 405 -11.16 14.89 10.19
N GLY A 406 -12.37 14.34 10.29
CA GLY A 406 -13.59 14.90 9.71
C GLY A 406 -13.74 14.70 8.19
N GLY A 407 -12.78 14.07 7.53
CA GLY A 407 -12.80 13.89 6.08
C GLY A 407 -13.82 12.90 5.59
N LEU A 408 -13.94 11.74 6.25
CA LEU A 408 -14.88 10.69 5.86
C LEU A 408 -16.34 11.14 5.97
N THR A 409 -16.71 11.77 7.06
CA THR A 409 -18.08 12.29 7.28
C THR A 409 -18.41 13.50 6.42
N ARG A 410 -17.40 14.29 6.04
CA ARG A 410 -17.56 15.48 5.19
C ARG A 410 -17.75 15.12 3.72
N PHE A 411 -16.94 14.22 3.19
CA PHE A 411 -16.93 13.91 1.76
C PHE A 411 -17.79 12.71 1.41
N ARG A 412 -18.04 11.80 2.35
CA ARG A 412 -18.94 10.64 2.17
C ARG A 412 -18.65 9.91 0.85
N ASP A 413 -19.63 9.73 0.00
CA ASP A 413 -19.58 9.09 -1.31
C ASP A 413 -18.92 9.92 -2.43
N ASP A 414 -18.55 11.16 -2.17
CA ASP A 414 -17.93 12.06 -3.17
C ASP A 414 -16.68 11.45 -3.85
N LEU A 415 -15.94 10.55 -3.14
CA LEU A 415 -14.79 9.85 -3.75
C LEU A 415 -15.22 9.00 -4.96
N ARG A 416 -16.38 8.36 -4.89
CA ARG A 416 -16.93 7.47 -5.92
C ARG A 416 -17.81 8.18 -6.93
N ARG A 417 -18.18 9.43 -6.65
CA ARG A 417 -19.11 10.19 -7.48
C ARG A 417 -18.47 10.61 -8.80
N PRO A 418 -19.09 10.29 -9.95
CA PRO A 418 -18.60 10.73 -11.25
C PRO A 418 -18.63 12.25 -11.41
N VAL A 419 -17.77 12.77 -12.30
CA VAL A 419 -17.72 14.18 -12.69
C VAL A 419 -17.73 14.24 -14.23
N GLY A 420 -18.76 14.84 -14.80
CA GLY A 420 -18.89 14.92 -16.24
C GLY A 420 -19.25 13.57 -16.88
N PRO A 421 -18.97 13.43 -18.17
CA PRO A 421 -19.25 12.22 -18.94
C PRO A 421 -18.30 11.07 -18.63
#